data_9fae3e0c86bca2e738a9f7cf35da2408
#
_entry.id   9fae3e0c86bca2e738a9f7cf35da2408
#
_cell.length_a   1.000
_cell.length_b   1.000
_cell.length_c   1.000
_cell.angle_alpha   90.00
_cell.angle_beta   90.00
_cell.angle_gamma   90.00
#
_symmetry.space_group_name_H-M   'P 1'
#
loop_
_entity.id
_entity.type
_entity.pdbx_description
1 polymer ?
#
loop_
_entity_poly.entity_id
_entity_poly.type
_entity_poly.pdbx_seq_one_letter_code
_entity_poly.pdbx_strand_id
1 'polypeptide(L)'
;MSLNFRTWLSNIRDNGLKVLGRLSGYVYDKHHSIRTDMPPNPHHKARVRQSIVFEAARVLRMGGPDAMGVAAIMSKLGLTHGGFYAYFRSIDELMAEAIMEIFNEHYAWMLRVTEGYLAEEALVCVIDGYLVARHRDVVEEGCALPTLASYVPHMSQACRERFAEGTARLEAAFEKMLAALGHKQAKQIASCALATMAGAIGLSRTISDRDSPDALLGAAKAAVKSQLGLGTSSRAV
;
A
#
# COMPACT_ATOMS: atom_id res chain seq x y z
N MET A 1 10.92 25.19 0.36
CA MET A 1 11.28 24.65 -0.96
C MET A 1 10.29 23.51 -1.26
N SER A 2 9.28 23.79 -2.09
CA SER A 2 8.26 22.83 -2.43
C SER A 2 8.85 21.80 -3.41
N LEU A 3 9.04 20.58 -2.96
CA LEU A 3 9.34 19.47 -3.86
C LEU A 3 8.13 19.27 -4.78
N ASN A 4 8.35 19.59 -6.06
CA ASN A 4 7.34 19.53 -7.11
C ASN A 4 6.86 18.06 -7.23
N PHE A 5 5.54 17.84 -7.16
CA PHE A 5 4.88 16.54 -7.29
C PHE A 5 5.35 15.73 -8.54
N ARG A 6 5.76 16.43 -9.62
CA ARG A 6 6.38 15.79 -10.80
C ARG A 6 7.73 15.13 -10.50
N THR A 7 8.54 15.70 -9.61
CA THR A 7 9.85 15.13 -9.20
C THR A 7 9.65 13.90 -8.32
N TRP A 8 8.59 13.87 -7.52
CA TRP A 8 8.21 12.70 -6.73
C TRP A 8 7.71 11.54 -7.61
N LEU A 9 6.90 11.83 -8.64
CA LEU A 9 6.43 10.84 -9.61
C LEU A 9 7.58 10.24 -10.45
N SER A 10 8.58 11.04 -10.83
CA SER A 10 9.75 10.52 -11.54
C SER A 10 10.61 9.64 -10.64
N ASN A 11 10.77 9.98 -9.37
CA ASN A 11 11.54 9.19 -8.41
C ASN A 11 10.92 7.81 -8.11
N ILE A 12 9.57 7.70 -8.08
CA ILE A 12 8.90 6.39 -7.94
C ILE A 12 9.04 5.56 -9.21
N ARG A 13 8.89 6.18 -10.39
CA ARG A 13 9.08 5.49 -11.67
C ARG A 13 10.52 4.99 -11.81
N ASP A 14 11.49 5.83 -11.47
CA ASP A 14 12.92 5.51 -11.59
C ASP A 14 13.40 4.52 -10.52
N ASN A 15 12.88 4.58 -9.29
CA ASN A 15 13.21 3.61 -8.24
C ASN A 15 12.48 2.28 -8.42
N GLY A 16 11.23 2.27 -8.88
CA GLY A 16 10.52 1.05 -9.28
C GLY A 16 11.20 0.36 -10.47
N LEU A 17 11.59 1.13 -11.48
CA LEU A 17 12.35 0.64 -12.63
C LEU A 17 13.78 0.24 -12.29
N LYS A 18 14.45 0.88 -11.31
CA LYS A 18 15.79 0.47 -10.86
C LYS A 18 15.76 -0.85 -10.09
N VAL A 19 14.70 -1.15 -9.36
CA VAL A 19 14.51 -2.47 -8.75
C VAL A 19 14.27 -3.53 -9.84
N LEU A 20 13.48 -3.21 -10.87
CA LEU A 20 13.28 -4.10 -12.04
C LEU A 20 14.50 -4.13 -12.97
N GLY A 21 15.20 -3.03 -13.18
CA GLY A 21 16.38 -2.94 -14.04
C GLY A 21 17.62 -3.66 -13.49
N ARG A 22 17.70 -3.92 -12.17
CA ARG A 22 18.74 -4.79 -11.59
C ARG A 22 18.43 -6.29 -11.77
N LEU A 23 17.25 -6.66 -12.23
CA LEU A 23 16.87 -8.04 -12.55
C LEU A 23 17.12 -8.39 -14.04
N SER A 24 17.45 -7.42 -14.92
CA SER A 24 17.65 -7.64 -16.35
C SER A 24 19.08 -7.98 -16.78
N GLY A 25 19.94 -8.35 -15.85
CA GLY A 25 21.34 -8.75 -16.12
C GLY A 25 21.53 -10.19 -16.61
N TYR A 26 20.49 -10.88 -17.07
CA TYR A 26 20.63 -12.22 -17.66
C TYR A 26 20.47 -12.16 -19.18
N VAL A 27 21.61 -12.18 -19.87
CA VAL A 27 21.69 -12.52 -21.29
C VAL A 27 21.27 -14.00 -21.43
N TYR A 28 20.20 -14.25 -22.18
CA TYR A 28 19.76 -15.59 -22.55
C TYR A 28 20.77 -16.18 -23.54
N ASP A 29 21.59 -17.10 -23.08
CA ASP A 29 22.35 -18.01 -23.98
C ASP A 29 21.56 -19.31 -24.19
N LYS A 30 21.26 -19.61 -25.44
CA LYS A 30 20.27 -20.62 -25.85
C LYS A 30 20.75 -22.06 -25.79
N HIS A 31 21.96 -22.36 -25.39
CA HIS A 31 22.52 -23.73 -25.40
C HIS A 31 23.47 -23.95 -24.23
N HIS A 32 22.97 -24.32 -23.05
CA HIS A 32 23.68 -25.22 -22.13
C HIS A 32 22.70 -25.74 -21.09
N SER A 33 22.50 -27.07 -21.08
CA SER A 33 21.86 -27.74 -19.94
C SER A 33 22.83 -27.70 -18.75
N ILE A 34 22.66 -26.73 -17.88
CA ILE A 34 23.43 -26.65 -16.66
C ILE A 34 22.79 -27.57 -15.63
N ARG A 35 23.42 -28.71 -15.35
CA ARG A 35 23.23 -29.46 -14.12
C ARG A 35 23.69 -28.55 -12.99
N THR A 36 22.77 -27.98 -12.24
CA THR A 36 23.09 -27.16 -11.06
C THR A 36 23.01 -28.05 -9.82
N ASP A 37 24.10 -28.72 -9.51
CA ASP A 37 24.36 -29.30 -8.16
C ASP A 37 24.84 -28.24 -7.16
N MET A 38 24.58 -26.97 -7.40
CA MET A 38 24.88 -25.93 -6.43
C MET A 38 23.69 -25.74 -5.48
N PRO A 39 23.89 -25.77 -4.15
CA PRO A 39 22.81 -25.53 -3.21
C PRO A 39 22.17 -24.16 -3.50
N PRO A 40 20.84 -24.05 -3.46
CA PRO A 40 20.15 -22.81 -3.80
C PRO A 40 20.66 -21.69 -2.91
N ASN A 41 21.21 -20.63 -3.53
CA ASN A 41 21.68 -19.44 -2.84
C ASN A 41 20.53 -18.88 -1.98
N PRO A 42 20.65 -18.82 -0.63
CA PRO A 42 19.60 -18.34 0.26
C PRO A 42 19.04 -16.98 -0.14
N HIS A 43 19.91 -16.10 -0.67
CA HIS A 43 19.50 -14.78 -1.18
C HIS A 43 18.65 -14.87 -2.46
N HIS A 44 18.85 -15.90 -3.30
CA HIS A 44 18.01 -16.12 -4.47
C HIS A 44 16.60 -16.57 -4.05
N LYS A 45 16.52 -17.56 -3.15
CA LYS A 45 15.24 -18.05 -2.62
C LYS A 45 14.43 -16.93 -1.97
N ALA A 46 15.06 -16.10 -1.12
CA ALA A 46 14.40 -14.96 -0.48
C ALA A 46 13.89 -13.93 -1.49
N ARG A 47 14.68 -13.61 -2.54
CA ARG A 47 14.24 -12.68 -3.60
C ARG A 47 13.04 -13.20 -4.38
N VAL A 48 13.07 -14.47 -4.78
CA VAL A 48 11.94 -15.09 -5.48
C VAL A 48 10.68 -15.08 -4.58
N ARG A 49 10.82 -15.45 -3.31
CA ARG A 49 9.72 -15.40 -2.35
C ARG A 49 9.12 -13.99 -2.24
N GLN A 50 9.96 -12.97 -2.15
CA GLN A 50 9.51 -11.57 -2.10
C GLN A 50 8.80 -11.15 -3.40
N SER A 51 9.29 -11.59 -4.57
CA SER A 51 8.60 -11.31 -5.85
C SER A 51 7.21 -11.94 -5.90
N ILE A 52 7.04 -13.14 -5.32
CA ILE A 52 5.72 -13.79 -5.22
C ILE A 52 4.79 -12.97 -4.31
N VAL A 53 5.28 -12.48 -3.17
CA VAL A 53 4.50 -11.63 -2.26
C VAL A 53 4.08 -10.32 -2.94
N PHE A 54 4.96 -9.66 -3.68
CA PHE A 54 4.64 -8.43 -4.41
C PHE A 54 3.57 -8.64 -5.48
N GLU A 55 3.69 -9.73 -6.29
CA GLU A 55 2.67 -10.02 -7.29
C GLU A 55 1.34 -10.40 -6.63
N ALA A 56 1.37 -11.15 -5.52
CA ALA A 56 0.18 -11.47 -4.74
C ALA A 56 -0.49 -10.21 -4.15
N ALA A 57 0.31 -9.27 -3.63
CA ALA A 57 -0.19 -7.99 -3.12
C ALA A 57 -0.89 -7.17 -4.21
N ARG A 58 -0.32 -7.14 -5.42
CA ARG A 58 -0.93 -6.49 -6.59
C ARG A 58 -2.26 -7.15 -6.98
N VAL A 59 -2.29 -8.49 -7.10
CA VAL A 59 -3.50 -9.24 -7.44
C VAL A 59 -4.59 -9.04 -6.38
N LEU A 60 -4.22 -9.07 -5.10
CA LEU A 60 -5.14 -8.89 -3.99
C LEU A 60 -5.78 -7.50 -3.98
N ARG A 61 -5.01 -6.44 -4.29
CA ARG A 61 -5.55 -5.08 -4.45
C ARG A 61 -6.54 -4.96 -5.60
N MET A 62 -6.27 -5.61 -6.72
CA MET A 62 -7.08 -5.48 -7.93
C MET A 62 -8.39 -6.26 -7.89
N GLY A 63 -8.36 -7.47 -7.35
CA GLY A 63 -9.50 -8.40 -7.44
C GLY A 63 -9.92 -9.04 -6.13
N GLY A 64 -9.33 -8.63 -5.01
CA GLY A 64 -9.62 -9.23 -3.70
C GLY A 64 -9.14 -10.68 -3.57
N PRO A 65 -9.60 -11.38 -2.52
CA PRO A 65 -9.19 -12.76 -2.23
C PRO A 65 -9.53 -13.74 -3.35
N ASP A 66 -10.66 -13.55 -4.02
CA ASP A 66 -11.15 -14.44 -5.07
C ASP A 66 -10.26 -14.45 -6.34
N ALA A 67 -9.50 -13.38 -6.54
CA ALA A 67 -8.54 -13.27 -7.63
C ALA A 67 -7.22 -14.01 -7.36
N MET A 68 -7.01 -14.49 -6.13
CA MET A 68 -5.75 -15.12 -5.70
C MET A 68 -5.59 -16.53 -6.26
N GLY A 69 -5.04 -16.64 -7.49
CA GLY A 69 -4.74 -17.91 -8.16
C GLY A 69 -3.24 -18.22 -8.15
N VAL A 70 -2.82 -19.29 -7.45
CA VAL A 70 -1.41 -19.72 -7.39
C VAL A 70 -0.80 -19.89 -8.79
N ALA A 71 -1.52 -20.55 -9.70
CA ALA A 71 -1.03 -20.79 -11.05
C ALA A 71 -0.78 -19.48 -11.83
N ALA A 72 -1.70 -18.50 -11.70
CA ALA A 72 -1.58 -17.21 -12.38
C ALA A 72 -0.40 -16.39 -11.82
N ILE A 73 -0.26 -16.32 -10.49
CA ILE A 73 0.84 -15.61 -9.82
C ILE A 73 2.19 -16.21 -10.22
N MET A 74 2.33 -17.53 -10.13
CA MET A 74 3.57 -18.22 -10.45
C MET A 74 3.93 -18.08 -11.93
N SER A 75 2.96 -18.25 -12.84
CA SER A 75 3.15 -18.07 -14.27
C SER A 75 3.61 -16.66 -14.65
N LYS A 76 3.04 -15.64 -14.00
CA LYS A 76 3.43 -14.22 -14.20
C LYS A 76 4.92 -13.99 -13.92
N LEU A 77 5.48 -14.76 -12.99
CA LEU A 77 6.89 -14.68 -12.58
C LEU A 77 7.80 -15.69 -13.33
N GLY A 78 7.27 -16.41 -14.29
CA GLY A 78 8.01 -17.45 -15.02
C GLY A 78 8.31 -18.70 -14.18
N LEU A 79 7.53 -18.91 -13.10
CA LEU A 79 7.69 -20.04 -12.18
C LEU A 79 6.64 -21.11 -12.42
N THR A 80 6.96 -22.37 -12.07
CA THR A 80 5.99 -23.47 -12.16
C THR A 80 5.01 -23.46 -10.99
N HIS A 81 3.78 -23.91 -11.20
CA HIS A 81 2.77 -24.07 -10.13
C HIS A 81 3.30 -24.93 -8.96
N GLY A 82 3.96 -26.08 -9.28
CA GLY A 82 4.52 -26.95 -8.25
C GLY A 82 5.65 -26.32 -7.42
N GLY A 83 6.35 -25.31 -7.98
CA GLY A 83 7.38 -24.56 -7.27
C GLY A 83 6.85 -23.68 -6.13
N PHE A 84 5.55 -23.40 -6.11
CA PHE A 84 4.91 -22.61 -5.04
C PHE A 84 5.19 -23.15 -3.65
N TYR A 85 5.05 -24.46 -3.46
CA TYR A 85 5.20 -25.11 -2.16
C TYR A 85 6.64 -25.14 -1.63
N ALA A 86 7.64 -24.74 -2.43
CA ALA A 86 8.99 -24.46 -1.96
C ALA A 86 9.11 -23.14 -1.18
N TYR A 87 8.10 -22.24 -1.32
CA TYR A 87 8.10 -20.89 -0.72
C TYR A 87 7.00 -20.67 0.31
N PHE A 88 5.80 -21.26 0.12
CA PHE A 88 4.62 -21.07 0.98
C PHE A 88 3.93 -22.41 1.22
N ARG A 89 3.41 -22.59 2.43
CA ARG A 89 2.67 -23.80 2.84
C ARG A 89 1.25 -23.82 2.27
N SER A 90 0.66 -22.61 2.11
CA SER A 90 -0.71 -22.44 1.64
C SER A 90 -0.89 -21.09 0.95
N ILE A 91 -1.99 -20.94 0.23
CA ILE A 91 -2.42 -19.65 -0.34
C ILE A 91 -2.75 -18.65 0.76
N ASP A 92 -3.26 -19.10 1.92
CA ASP A 92 -3.55 -18.25 3.06
C ASP A 92 -2.28 -17.64 3.67
N GLU A 93 -1.19 -18.40 3.74
CA GLU A 93 0.11 -17.88 4.17
C GLU A 93 0.59 -16.79 3.22
N LEU A 94 0.52 -17.02 1.91
CA LEU A 94 0.87 -16.00 0.91
C LEU A 94 -0.03 -14.77 1.02
N MET A 95 -1.34 -14.97 1.19
CA MET A 95 -2.31 -13.88 1.32
C MET A 95 -2.05 -13.03 2.56
N ALA A 96 -1.78 -13.65 3.69
CA ALA A 96 -1.44 -12.96 4.94
C ALA A 96 -0.17 -12.10 4.79
N GLU A 97 0.86 -12.60 4.10
CA GLU A 97 2.06 -11.83 3.81
C GLU A 97 1.82 -10.72 2.78
N ALA A 98 1.00 -10.98 1.76
CA ALA A 98 0.62 -9.98 0.77
C ALA A 98 -0.15 -8.81 1.41
N ILE A 99 -1.06 -9.08 2.36
CA ILE A 99 -1.75 -8.05 3.14
C ILE A 99 -0.73 -7.18 3.89
N MET A 100 0.23 -7.80 4.57
CA MET A 100 1.24 -7.07 5.33
C MET A 100 2.14 -6.24 4.41
N GLU A 101 2.48 -6.77 3.21
CA GLU A 101 3.26 -6.03 2.22
C GLU A 101 2.53 -4.78 1.73
N ILE A 102 1.21 -4.86 1.49
CA ILE A 102 0.39 -3.70 1.13
C ILE A 102 0.48 -2.60 2.21
N PHE A 103 0.39 -2.98 3.47
CA PHE A 103 0.53 -2.04 4.58
C PHE A 103 1.95 -1.49 4.71
N ASN A 104 2.98 -2.30 4.49
CA ASN A 104 4.38 -1.88 4.51
C ASN A 104 4.68 -0.82 3.44
N GLU A 105 4.24 -1.05 2.21
CA GLU A 105 4.38 -0.10 1.11
C GLU A 105 3.69 1.24 1.42
N HIS A 106 2.45 1.17 1.94
CA HIS A 106 1.70 2.36 2.29
C HIS A 106 2.31 3.12 3.47
N TYR A 107 2.76 2.41 4.50
CA TYR A 107 3.46 3.00 5.63
C TYR A 107 4.78 3.64 5.21
N ALA A 108 5.55 2.99 4.34
CA ALA A 108 6.78 3.54 3.80
C ALA A 108 6.52 4.80 2.95
N TRP A 109 5.41 4.82 2.18
CA TRP A 109 4.96 6.04 1.49
C TRP A 109 4.66 7.16 2.49
N MET A 110 3.90 6.88 3.55
CA MET A 110 3.56 7.85 4.58
C MET A 110 4.81 8.45 5.23
N LEU A 111 5.79 7.62 5.60
CA LEU A 111 7.06 8.10 6.17
C LEU A 111 7.80 9.03 5.21
N ARG A 112 7.83 8.70 3.91
CA ARG A 112 8.49 9.56 2.90
C ARG A 112 7.82 10.92 2.74
N VAL A 113 6.49 10.96 2.71
CA VAL A 113 5.78 12.23 2.51
C VAL A 113 5.76 13.11 3.76
N THR A 114 6.08 12.54 4.92
CA THR A 114 6.14 13.27 6.21
C THR A 114 7.56 13.60 6.66
N GLU A 115 8.58 13.14 5.91
CA GLU A 115 9.98 13.35 6.29
C GLU A 115 10.35 14.84 6.37
N GLY A 116 10.88 15.27 7.50
CA GLY A 116 11.32 16.65 7.72
C GLY A 116 10.19 17.65 8.05
N TYR A 117 8.92 17.23 8.07
CA TYR A 117 7.80 18.08 8.42
C TYR A 117 7.43 18.00 9.90
N LEU A 118 6.90 19.10 10.44
CA LEU A 118 6.24 19.12 11.75
C LEU A 118 4.87 18.39 11.65
N ALA A 119 4.31 18.04 12.81
CA ALA A 119 3.12 17.19 12.88
C ALA A 119 1.91 17.72 12.07
N GLU A 120 1.68 19.04 12.06
CA GLU A 120 0.59 19.64 11.28
C GLU A 120 0.80 19.49 9.79
N GLU A 121 1.99 19.88 9.30
CA GLU A 121 2.35 19.79 7.88
C GLU A 121 2.38 18.33 7.41
N ALA A 122 2.89 17.42 8.27
CA ALA A 122 2.92 16.00 8.00
C ALA A 122 1.51 15.42 7.81
N LEU A 123 0.55 15.76 8.68
CA LEU A 123 -0.86 15.37 8.53
C LEU A 123 -1.46 15.92 7.24
N VAL A 124 -1.21 17.19 6.92
CA VAL A 124 -1.69 17.80 5.66
C VAL A 124 -1.12 17.03 4.46
N CYS A 125 0.18 16.74 4.45
CA CYS A 125 0.83 15.98 3.36
C CYS A 125 0.22 14.59 3.18
N VAL A 126 -0.04 13.87 4.28
CA VAL A 126 -0.66 12.54 4.20
C VAL A 126 -2.10 12.63 3.68
N ILE A 127 -2.92 13.53 4.21
CA ILE A 127 -4.32 13.69 3.78
C ILE A 127 -4.39 14.09 2.30
N ASP A 128 -3.58 15.06 1.90
CA ASP A 128 -3.54 15.57 0.53
C ASP A 128 -3.04 14.52 -0.46
N GLY A 129 -2.05 13.72 -0.07
CA GLY A 129 -1.51 12.67 -0.90
C GLY A 129 -2.35 11.39 -0.93
N TYR A 130 -3.17 11.13 0.09
CA TYR A 130 -4.05 9.97 0.14
C TYR A 130 -5.35 10.20 -0.65
N LEU A 131 -6.03 11.33 -0.43
CA LEU A 131 -7.32 11.67 -1.04
C LEU A 131 -7.14 12.33 -2.41
N VAL A 132 -6.61 11.58 -3.36
CA VAL A 132 -6.35 12.02 -4.75
C VAL A 132 -6.89 11.02 -5.77
N ALA A 133 -7.22 11.52 -6.96
CA ALA A 133 -7.69 10.69 -8.08
C ALA A 133 -6.74 9.52 -8.39
N ARG A 134 -5.42 9.73 -8.34
CA ARG A 134 -4.45 8.65 -8.54
C ARG A 134 -4.66 7.47 -7.59
N HIS A 135 -4.90 7.71 -6.29
CA HIS A 135 -5.13 6.64 -5.30
C HIS A 135 -6.46 5.90 -5.55
N ARG A 136 -7.46 6.61 -6.09
CA ARG A 136 -8.71 6.02 -6.55
C ARG A 136 -8.50 5.12 -7.76
N ASP A 137 -7.80 5.63 -8.79
CA ASP A 137 -7.76 5.05 -10.12
C ASP A 137 -6.70 3.95 -10.28
N VAL A 138 -5.53 4.10 -9.61
CA VAL A 138 -4.44 3.12 -9.65
C VAL A 138 -4.57 2.19 -8.45
N VAL A 139 -5.58 1.31 -8.51
CA VAL A 139 -5.94 0.40 -7.41
C VAL A 139 -4.79 -0.51 -7.01
N GLU A 140 -3.99 -0.94 -7.97
CA GLU A 140 -2.85 -1.84 -7.76
C GLU A 140 -1.72 -1.25 -6.90
N GLU A 141 -1.68 0.07 -6.73
CA GLU A 141 -0.74 0.79 -5.85
C GLU A 141 -1.42 1.29 -4.56
N GLY A 142 -2.70 1.01 -4.38
CA GLY A 142 -3.53 1.57 -3.31
C GLY A 142 -3.31 0.94 -1.93
N CYS A 143 -3.87 1.62 -0.91
CA CYS A 143 -3.93 1.12 0.46
C CYS A 143 -4.85 -0.10 0.59
N ALA A 144 -4.57 -0.97 1.57
CA ALA A 144 -5.40 -2.14 1.87
C ALA A 144 -6.80 -1.76 2.40
N LEU A 145 -6.91 -0.65 3.15
CA LEU A 145 -8.14 -0.27 3.83
C LEU A 145 -9.34 -0.13 2.88
N PRO A 146 -9.29 0.69 1.80
CA PRO A 146 -10.46 0.87 0.94
C PRO A 146 -10.77 -0.34 0.05
N THR A 147 -9.82 -1.27 -0.09
CA THR A 147 -9.95 -2.40 -1.02
C THR A 147 -10.33 -3.70 -0.31
N LEU A 148 -9.75 -3.96 0.86
CA LEU A 148 -9.84 -5.27 1.50
C LEU A 148 -10.72 -5.31 2.74
N ALA A 149 -11.06 -4.17 3.36
CA ALA A 149 -11.77 -4.14 4.64
C ALA A 149 -13.06 -4.97 4.63
N SER A 150 -13.81 -4.96 3.53
CA SER A 150 -15.08 -5.73 3.38
C SER A 150 -14.86 -7.24 3.25
N TYR A 151 -13.67 -7.68 2.79
CA TYR A 151 -13.36 -9.10 2.65
C TYR A 151 -12.81 -9.71 3.96
N VAL A 152 -12.15 -8.88 4.79
CA VAL A 152 -11.42 -9.34 5.99
C VAL A 152 -12.24 -10.23 6.92
N PRO A 153 -13.56 -9.96 7.20
CA PRO A 153 -14.36 -10.84 8.06
C PRO A 153 -14.49 -12.28 7.54
N HIS A 154 -14.32 -12.49 6.24
CA HIS A 154 -14.46 -13.79 5.57
C HIS A 154 -13.11 -14.48 5.29
N MET A 155 -11.99 -13.83 5.61
CA MET A 155 -10.66 -14.37 5.44
C MET A 155 -10.24 -15.29 6.60
N SER A 156 -9.13 -16.03 6.41
CA SER A 156 -8.52 -16.83 7.46
C SER A 156 -8.09 -15.96 8.66
N GLN A 157 -7.93 -16.59 9.83
CA GLN A 157 -7.49 -15.88 11.03
C GLN A 157 -6.15 -15.18 10.81
N ALA A 158 -5.19 -15.83 10.14
CA ALA A 158 -3.88 -15.23 9.83
C ALA A 158 -4.02 -13.94 9.00
N CYS A 159 -4.89 -13.93 7.99
CA CYS A 159 -5.17 -12.73 7.20
C CYS A 159 -5.80 -11.60 8.02
N ARG A 160 -6.77 -11.95 8.88
CA ARG A 160 -7.41 -10.97 9.78
C ARG A 160 -6.41 -10.34 10.76
N GLU A 161 -5.53 -11.16 11.33
CA GLU A 161 -4.50 -10.69 12.26
C GLU A 161 -3.52 -9.74 11.56
N ARG A 162 -3.06 -10.06 10.35
CA ARG A 162 -2.18 -9.18 9.56
C ARG A 162 -2.85 -7.88 9.16
N PHE A 163 -4.13 -7.93 8.80
CA PHE A 163 -4.88 -6.72 8.49
C PHE A 163 -5.04 -5.83 9.73
N ALA A 164 -5.37 -6.41 10.88
CA ALA A 164 -5.47 -5.67 12.14
C ALA A 164 -4.13 -5.04 12.56
N GLU A 165 -3.02 -5.79 12.44
CA GLU A 165 -1.67 -5.30 12.70
C GLU A 165 -1.32 -4.10 11.80
N GLY A 166 -1.57 -4.22 10.49
CA GLY A 166 -1.31 -3.15 9.53
C GLY A 166 -2.16 -1.90 9.80
N THR A 167 -3.44 -2.08 10.12
CA THR A 167 -4.36 -0.99 10.48
C THR A 167 -3.88 -0.28 11.75
N ALA A 168 -3.57 -1.04 12.80
CA ALA A 168 -3.10 -0.47 14.07
C ALA A 168 -1.79 0.33 13.90
N ARG A 169 -0.91 -0.09 13.00
CA ARG A 169 0.32 0.63 12.70
C ARG A 169 0.07 1.98 12.03
N LEU A 170 -0.89 2.05 11.11
CA LEU A 170 -1.30 3.33 10.49
C LEU A 170 -1.98 4.24 11.52
N GLU A 171 -2.89 3.69 12.33
CA GLU A 171 -3.54 4.44 13.42
C GLU A 171 -2.52 5.02 14.38
N ALA A 172 -1.54 4.23 14.84
CA ALA A 172 -0.50 4.70 15.76
C ALA A 172 0.34 5.85 15.17
N ALA A 173 0.58 5.83 13.86
CA ALA A 173 1.30 6.92 13.20
C ALA A 173 0.48 8.22 13.18
N PHE A 174 -0.82 8.16 12.88
CA PHE A 174 -1.72 9.31 12.95
C PHE A 174 -1.87 9.80 14.40
N GLU A 175 -2.09 8.88 15.35
CA GLU A 175 -2.18 9.18 16.79
C GLU A 175 -0.96 9.97 17.27
N LYS A 176 0.25 9.52 16.89
CA LYS A 176 1.49 10.21 17.26
C LYS A 176 1.54 11.66 16.76
N MET A 177 1.14 11.91 15.52
CA MET A 177 1.11 13.26 14.96
C MET A 177 0.04 14.13 15.67
N LEU A 178 -1.16 13.57 15.91
CA LEU A 178 -2.24 14.27 16.60
C LEU A 178 -1.92 14.57 18.07
N ALA A 179 -1.27 13.64 18.77
CA ALA A 179 -0.81 13.85 20.14
C ALA A 179 0.25 14.97 20.23
N ALA A 180 1.13 15.07 19.23
CA ALA A 180 2.10 16.16 19.14
C ALA A 180 1.45 17.54 18.93
N LEU A 181 0.23 17.59 18.38
CA LEU A 181 -0.61 18.80 18.26
C LEU A 181 -1.47 19.06 19.51
N GLY A 182 -1.38 18.22 20.54
CA GLY A 182 -2.09 18.41 21.81
C GLY A 182 -3.52 17.83 21.83
N HIS A 183 -3.91 17.01 20.86
CA HIS A 183 -5.23 16.37 20.86
C HIS A 183 -5.34 15.33 21.97
N LYS A 184 -6.22 15.57 22.97
CA LYS A 184 -6.43 14.64 24.10
C LYS A 184 -7.01 13.28 23.70
N GLN A 185 -7.75 13.22 22.59
CA GLN A 185 -8.39 12.02 22.06
C GLN A 185 -7.72 11.58 20.74
N ALA A 186 -6.39 11.72 20.64
CA ALA A 186 -5.62 11.50 19.43
C ALA A 186 -5.93 10.14 18.78
N LYS A 187 -6.05 9.06 19.56
CA LYS A 187 -6.36 7.72 19.06
C LYS A 187 -7.73 7.64 18.38
N GLN A 188 -8.77 8.13 19.05
CA GLN A 188 -10.14 8.10 18.49
C GLN A 188 -10.23 8.95 17.23
N ILE A 189 -9.59 10.12 17.24
CA ILE A 189 -9.53 11.01 16.07
C ILE A 189 -8.78 10.33 14.91
N ALA A 190 -7.67 9.66 15.19
CA ALA A 190 -6.91 8.90 14.19
C ALA A 190 -7.76 7.81 13.53
N SER A 191 -8.47 7.00 14.32
CA SER A 191 -9.37 5.95 13.80
C SER A 191 -10.46 6.53 12.90
N CYS A 192 -11.12 7.63 13.34
CA CYS A 192 -12.15 8.31 12.56
C CYS A 192 -11.60 8.89 11.24
N ALA A 193 -10.43 9.53 11.29
CA ALA A 193 -9.79 10.09 10.10
C ALA A 193 -9.46 9.00 9.07
N LEU A 194 -8.84 7.90 9.49
CA LEU A 194 -8.53 6.77 8.62
C LEU A 194 -9.78 6.13 8.03
N ALA A 195 -10.84 5.94 8.84
CA ALA A 195 -12.12 5.41 8.36
C ALA A 195 -12.75 6.32 7.30
N THR A 196 -12.74 7.65 7.53
CA THR A 196 -13.25 8.64 6.58
C THR A 196 -12.45 8.64 5.28
N MET A 197 -11.13 8.63 5.37
CA MET A 197 -10.25 8.62 4.20
C MET A 197 -10.39 7.35 3.38
N ALA A 198 -10.39 6.19 4.03
CA ALA A 198 -10.58 4.89 3.35
C ALA A 198 -11.97 4.78 2.71
N GLY A 199 -13.02 5.19 3.44
CA GLY A 199 -14.39 5.22 2.94
C GLY A 199 -14.55 6.13 1.73
N ALA A 200 -13.94 7.32 1.75
CA ALA A 200 -13.99 8.25 0.62
C ALA A 200 -13.34 7.68 -0.65
N ILE A 201 -12.18 7.03 -0.53
CA ILE A 201 -11.55 6.34 -1.67
C ILE A 201 -12.44 5.19 -2.17
N GLY A 202 -12.94 4.34 -1.26
CA GLY A 202 -13.80 3.21 -1.63
C GLY A 202 -15.07 3.67 -2.35
N LEU A 203 -15.78 4.65 -1.80
CA LEU A 203 -17.02 5.19 -2.37
C LEU A 203 -16.76 5.92 -3.70
N SER A 204 -15.67 6.68 -3.81
CA SER A 204 -15.36 7.40 -5.06
C SER A 204 -15.14 6.45 -6.25
N ARG A 205 -14.78 5.19 -6.01
CA ARG A 205 -14.65 4.15 -7.05
C ARG A 205 -16.00 3.65 -7.58
N THR A 206 -17.10 3.88 -6.84
CA THR A 206 -18.46 3.43 -7.25
C THR A 206 -19.22 4.49 -8.03
N ILE A 207 -18.71 5.71 -8.12
CA ILE A 207 -19.37 6.83 -8.78
C ILE A 207 -19.03 6.81 -10.28
N SER A 208 -20.04 6.74 -11.13
CA SER A 208 -19.90 6.65 -12.60
C SER A 208 -19.81 8.01 -13.30
N ASP A 209 -20.24 9.09 -12.65
CA ASP A 209 -20.19 10.45 -13.20
C ASP A 209 -18.78 11.02 -13.06
N ARG A 210 -18.30 11.73 -14.12
CA ARG A 210 -16.90 12.17 -14.21
C ARG A 210 -16.46 13.19 -13.16
N ASP A 211 -17.37 14.06 -12.71
CA ASP A 211 -17.03 15.17 -11.82
C ASP A 211 -17.28 14.86 -10.34
N SER A 212 -18.21 13.95 -10.05
CA SER A 212 -18.63 13.61 -8.69
C SER A 212 -17.57 12.87 -7.85
N PRO A 213 -16.73 11.96 -8.41
CA PRO A 213 -15.71 11.25 -7.62
C PRO A 213 -14.64 12.21 -7.07
N ASP A 214 -14.21 13.21 -7.85
CA ASP A 214 -13.21 14.18 -7.41
C ASP A 214 -13.81 15.19 -6.41
N ALA A 215 -15.09 15.55 -6.58
CA ALA A 215 -15.82 16.36 -5.62
C ALA A 215 -15.96 15.64 -4.27
N LEU A 216 -16.24 14.33 -4.25
CA LEU A 216 -16.25 13.53 -3.02
C LEU A 216 -14.90 13.51 -2.32
N LEU A 217 -13.81 13.29 -3.07
CA LEU A 217 -12.45 13.32 -2.50
C LEU A 217 -12.10 14.70 -1.94
N GLY A 218 -12.48 15.77 -2.63
CA GLY A 218 -12.31 17.15 -2.16
C GLY A 218 -13.08 17.45 -0.88
N ALA A 219 -14.36 17.04 -0.82
CA ALA A 219 -15.18 17.20 0.37
C ALA A 219 -14.64 16.40 1.58
N ALA A 220 -14.24 15.13 1.37
CA ALA A 220 -13.65 14.30 2.40
C ALA A 220 -12.33 14.91 2.92
N LYS A 221 -11.49 15.42 2.03
CA LYS A 221 -10.24 16.11 2.38
C LYS A 221 -10.50 17.32 3.28
N ALA A 222 -11.45 18.17 2.91
CA ALA A 222 -11.83 19.34 3.68
C ALA A 222 -12.40 18.95 5.05
N ALA A 223 -13.27 17.95 5.09
CA ALA A 223 -13.88 17.45 6.31
C ALA A 223 -12.84 16.88 7.29
N VAL A 224 -11.92 16.03 6.81
CA VAL A 224 -10.86 15.46 7.66
C VAL A 224 -9.95 16.57 8.19
N LYS A 225 -9.49 17.50 7.34
CA LYS A 225 -8.66 18.63 7.79
C LYS A 225 -9.37 19.48 8.85
N SER A 226 -10.65 19.80 8.64
CA SER A 226 -11.46 20.54 9.60
C SER A 226 -11.60 19.79 10.94
N GLN A 227 -11.89 18.48 10.88
CA GLN A 227 -11.98 17.63 12.09
C GLN A 227 -10.67 17.60 12.90
N LEU A 228 -9.54 17.67 12.21
CA LEU A 228 -8.21 17.67 12.83
C LEU A 228 -7.73 19.08 13.21
N GLY A 229 -8.52 20.12 13.00
CA GLY A 229 -8.14 21.51 13.27
C GLY A 229 -7.04 22.05 12.36
N LEU A 230 -6.77 21.38 11.22
CA LEU A 230 -5.73 21.77 10.28
C LEU A 230 -6.21 22.92 9.38
N GLY A 231 -5.40 23.95 9.26
CA GLY A 231 -5.71 25.11 8.40
C GLY A 231 -6.66 26.15 9.00
N THR A 232 -7.00 26.07 10.31
CA THR A 232 -7.77 27.09 11.03
C THR A 232 -6.88 28.14 11.70
N SER A 233 -5.56 28.04 11.59
CA SER A 233 -4.65 29.10 12.03
C SER A 233 -4.76 30.33 11.11
N SER A 234 -5.83 31.10 11.28
CA SER A 234 -5.76 32.54 11.06
C SER A 234 -4.64 33.05 12.00
N ARG A 235 -3.49 33.38 11.43
CA ARG A 235 -2.49 34.18 12.15
C ARG A 235 -3.23 35.41 12.69
N ALA A 236 -3.60 35.38 13.96
CA ALA A 236 -3.90 36.60 14.68
C ALA A 236 -2.59 37.38 14.71
N VAL A 237 -2.58 38.50 14.02
CA VAL A 237 -1.56 39.54 14.03
C VAL A 237 -1.61 40.23 15.36
#